data_ab3b9056c19ee6986821bba1f02e3e94
#
_entry.id   ab3b9056c19ee6986821bba1f02e3e94
#
_cell.length_a   1.000
_cell.length_b   1.000
_cell.length_c   1.000
_cell.angle_alpha   90.00
_cell.angle_beta   90.00
_cell.angle_gamma   90.00
#
_symmetry.space_group_name_H-M   'P 1'
#
loop_
_entity.id
_entity.type
_entity.pdbx_description
1 polymer ?
#
loop_
_entity_poly.entity_id
_entity_poly.type
_entity_poly.pdbx_seq_one_letter_code
_entity_poly.pdbx_strand_id
1 'polypeptide(L)'
;LALALSTVLLRNCEDKSDSAIFAFGVFMGGAYEYVCSAVTELLFGTVFWDYSGFKFNLGGRINLLYCFFWGFAAVIWFKNLYPILHHVIERILHRSKYLLTTVVAVFMICNIIVSMLALIRYDTREHSPKPKAHWEEVMDHYYPDETMRKIYPNAK
;
A
#
# COMPACT_ATOMS: atom_id res chain seq x y z
N LEU A 1 -3.58 -3.17 2.12
CA LEU A 1 -3.28 -3.40 3.53
C LEU A 1 -4.13 -2.49 4.43
N ALA A 2 -4.17 -1.16 4.18
CA ALA A 2 -4.95 -0.21 4.98
C ALA A 2 -6.43 -0.62 5.12
N LEU A 3 -7.12 -0.94 4.01
CA LEU A 3 -8.52 -1.38 4.03
C LEU A 3 -8.69 -2.71 4.78
N ALA A 4 -7.78 -3.65 4.63
CA ALA A 4 -7.82 -4.92 5.35
C ALA A 4 -7.68 -4.71 6.87
N LEU A 5 -6.72 -3.87 7.29
CA LEU A 5 -6.54 -3.52 8.69
C LEU A 5 -7.77 -2.80 9.24
N SER A 6 -8.31 -1.83 8.49
CA SER A 6 -9.53 -1.12 8.85
C SER A 6 -10.71 -2.08 8.99
N THR A 7 -10.83 -3.09 8.12
CA THR A 7 -11.90 -4.10 8.22
C THR A 7 -11.80 -4.92 9.50
N VAL A 8 -10.59 -5.29 9.92
CA VAL A 8 -10.38 -6.02 11.19
C VAL A 8 -10.74 -5.14 12.38
N LEU A 9 -10.31 -3.88 12.38
CA LEU A 9 -10.56 -2.92 13.47
C LEU A 9 -12.04 -2.51 13.55
N LEU A 10 -12.73 -2.46 12.41
CA LEU A 10 -14.10 -2.02 12.28
C LEU A 10 -15.10 -3.18 12.09
N ARG A 11 -14.76 -4.38 12.49
CA ARG A 11 -15.59 -5.59 12.31
C ARG A 11 -17.04 -5.44 12.79
N ASN A 12 -17.32 -4.47 13.64
CA ASN A 12 -18.65 -4.17 14.17
C ASN A 12 -19.24 -2.86 13.62
N CYS A 13 -18.76 -2.36 12.49
CA CYS A 13 -19.13 -1.04 11.98
C CYS A 13 -20.25 -1.04 10.94
N GLU A 14 -20.85 -2.20 10.64
CA GLU A 14 -22.04 -2.24 9.78
C GLU A 14 -23.18 -1.33 10.33
N ASP A 15 -23.26 -1.17 11.64
CA ASP A 15 -24.23 -0.31 12.35
C ASP A 15 -23.79 1.14 12.54
N LYS A 16 -22.56 1.51 12.13
CA LYS A 16 -22.08 2.88 12.29
C LYS A 16 -22.61 3.80 11.19
N SER A 17 -22.81 5.08 11.57
CA SER A 17 -23.19 6.10 10.60
C SER A 17 -22.09 6.33 9.57
N ASP A 18 -22.47 6.73 8.36
CA ASP A 18 -21.52 7.03 7.27
C ASP A 18 -20.53 8.11 7.67
N SER A 19 -20.96 9.09 8.46
CA SER A 19 -20.08 10.14 9.00
C SER A 19 -19.02 9.60 9.95
N ALA A 20 -19.35 8.60 10.77
CA ALA A 20 -18.40 7.96 11.68
C ALA A 20 -17.37 7.11 10.89
N ILE A 21 -17.82 6.37 9.88
CA ILE A 21 -16.95 5.61 9.00
C ILE A 21 -16.03 6.54 8.22
N PHE A 22 -16.57 7.64 7.70
CA PHE A 22 -15.80 8.66 6.98
C PHE A 22 -14.71 9.25 7.88
N ALA A 23 -15.07 9.75 9.07
CA ALA A 23 -14.11 10.33 10.01
C ALA A 23 -13.00 9.33 10.40
N PHE A 24 -13.37 8.08 10.63
CA PHE A 24 -12.41 7.01 10.88
C PHE A 24 -11.49 6.77 9.68
N GLY A 25 -12.04 6.74 8.46
CA GLY A 25 -11.26 6.58 7.23
C GLY A 25 -10.26 7.71 7.00
N VAL A 26 -10.66 8.96 7.24
CA VAL A 26 -9.79 10.14 7.19
C VAL A 26 -8.60 9.98 8.15
N PHE A 27 -8.89 9.65 9.41
CA PHE A 27 -7.85 9.50 10.43
C PHE A 27 -6.93 8.29 10.15
N MET A 28 -7.50 7.14 9.92
CA MET A 28 -6.73 5.90 9.71
C MET A 28 -5.93 5.92 8.41
N GLY A 29 -6.50 6.49 7.35
CA GLY A 29 -5.78 6.64 6.07
C GLY A 29 -4.59 7.57 6.21
N GLY A 30 -4.77 8.74 6.83
CA GLY A 30 -3.67 9.66 7.09
C GLY A 30 -2.59 9.09 8.02
N ALA A 31 -3.00 8.41 9.10
CA ALA A 31 -2.07 7.74 10.01
C ALA A 31 -1.28 6.63 9.28
N TYR A 32 -1.95 5.84 8.44
CA TYR A 32 -1.31 4.80 7.65
C TYR A 32 -0.30 5.38 6.66
N GLU A 33 -0.64 6.41 5.91
CA GLU A 33 0.29 7.09 4.99
C GLU A 33 1.50 7.66 5.73
N TYR A 34 1.27 8.32 6.88
CA TYR A 34 2.36 8.88 7.67
C TYR A 34 3.33 7.81 8.16
N VAL A 35 2.81 6.73 8.73
CA VAL A 35 3.62 5.60 9.24
C VAL A 35 4.37 4.92 8.09
N CYS A 36 3.71 4.65 6.96
CA CYS A 36 4.36 4.06 5.80
C CYS A 36 5.50 4.94 5.29
N SER A 37 5.27 6.25 5.14
CA SER A 37 6.32 7.18 4.70
C SER A 37 7.48 7.23 5.69
N ALA A 38 7.21 7.29 6.99
CA ALA A 38 8.25 7.32 8.01
C ALA A 38 9.07 6.02 8.06
N VAL A 39 8.40 4.87 7.94
CA VAL A 39 9.06 3.55 7.95
C VAL A 39 9.91 3.35 6.70
N THR A 40 9.40 3.74 5.52
CA THR A 40 10.17 3.59 4.28
C THR A 40 11.40 4.49 4.27
N GLU A 41 11.29 5.73 4.76
CA GLU A 41 12.46 6.60 4.91
C GLU A 41 13.47 6.04 5.91
N LEU A 42 12.99 5.51 7.05
CA LEU A 42 13.89 4.92 8.06
C LEU A 42 14.63 3.68 7.53
N LEU A 43 13.95 2.82 6.76
CA LEU A 43 14.51 1.55 6.29
C LEU A 43 15.33 1.71 5.00
N PHE A 44 14.93 2.61 4.11
CA PHE A 44 15.49 2.72 2.76
C PHE A 44 16.14 4.06 2.47
N GLY A 45 16.05 5.03 3.39
CA GLY A 45 16.56 6.40 3.18
C GLY A 45 15.80 7.20 2.12
N THR A 46 14.65 6.68 1.63
CA THR A 46 13.88 7.29 0.55
C THR A 46 12.40 7.36 0.88
N VAL A 47 11.68 8.30 0.25
CA VAL A 47 10.22 8.41 0.33
C VAL A 47 9.60 8.12 -1.03
N PHE A 48 8.45 7.42 -1.04
CA PHE A 48 7.75 7.06 -2.29
C PHE A 48 6.87 8.18 -2.83
N TRP A 49 6.51 9.15 -1.99
CA TRP A 49 5.72 10.32 -2.35
C TRP A 49 6.12 11.51 -1.49
N ASP A 50 5.92 12.71 -2.02
CA ASP A 50 6.21 13.96 -1.34
C ASP A 50 5.08 14.97 -1.61
N TYR A 51 4.37 15.36 -0.56
CA TYR A 51 3.29 16.37 -0.59
C TYR A 51 3.74 17.75 -0.15
N SER A 52 5.05 18.01 0.02
CA SER A 52 5.55 19.30 0.50
C SER A 52 5.14 20.49 -0.38
N GLY A 53 4.94 20.25 -1.68
CA GLY A 53 4.42 21.25 -2.64
C GLY A 53 2.91 21.54 -2.52
N PHE A 54 2.15 20.80 -1.72
CA PHE A 54 0.72 20.98 -1.56
C PHE A 54 0.40 21.76 -0.29
N LYS A 55 -0.69 22.57 -0.32
CA LYS A 55 -1.22 23.19 0.90
C LYS A 55 -1.81 22.12 1.82
N PHE A 56 -1.80 22.40 3.14
CA PHE A 56 -2.34 21.51 4.18
C PHE A 56 -1.66 20.12 4.21
N ASN A 57 -0.35 20.06 3.93
CA ASN A 57 0.46 18.88 4.19
C ASN A 57 1.02 18.88 5.62
N LEU A 58 1.34 17.69 6.13
CA LEU A 58 2.04 17.51 7.39
C LEU A 58 3.40 16.85 7.11
N GLY A 59 4.45 17.66 7.11
CA GLY A 59 5.81 17.22 6.87
C GLY A 59 6.05 16.56 5.49
N GLY A 60 5.26 16.92 4.47
CA GLY A 60 5.33 16.31 3.14
C GLY A 60 4.80 14.87 3.07
N ARG A 61 4.49 14.24 4.22
CA ARG A 61 4.15 12.81 4.29
C ARG A 61 2.68 12.52 4.05
N ILE A 62 1.79 13.41 4.50
CA ILE A 62 0.34 13.32 4.30
C ILE A 62 -0.21 14.67 3.88
N ASN A 63 -1.35 14.65 3.20
CA ASN A 63 -2.09 15.84 2.81
C ASN A 63 -3.57 15.68 3.17
N LEU A 64 -4.16 16.73 3.72
CA LEU A 64 -5.56 16.72 4.21
C LEU A 64 -6.55 16.33 3.11
N LEU A 65 -6.36 16.78 1.88
CA LEU A 65 -7.24 16.43 0.76
C LEU A 65 -7.24 14.91 0.50
N TYR A 66 -6.06 14.28 0.52
CA TYR A 66 -5.94 12.83 0.34
C TYR A 66 -6.51 12.07 1.54
N CYS A 67 -6.40 12.60 2.76
CA CYS A 67 -7.10 12.03 3.91
C CYS A 67 -8.61 11.99 3.72
N PHE A 68 -9.23 13.01 3.12
CA PHE A 68 -10.66 12.98 2.77
C PHE A 68 -10.98 11.90 1.74
N PHE A 69 -10.13 11.67 0.75
CA PHE A 69 -10.32 10.54 -0.18
C PHE A 69 -10.29 9.19 0.53
N TRP A 70 -9.44 9.00 1.55
CA TRP A 70 -9.48 7.82 2.42
C TRP A 70 -10.81 7.68 3.17
N GLY A 71 -11.39 8.79 3.62
CA GLY A 71 -12.71 8.80 4.23
C GLY A 71 -13.80 8.32 3.29
N PHE A 72 -13.84 8.84 2.05
CA PHE A 72 -14.80 8.37 1.03
C PHE A 72 -14.55 6.91 0.64
N ALA A 73 -13.29 6.52 0.46
CA ALA A 73 -12.94 5.13 0.17
C ALA A 73 -13.40 4.18 1.28
N ALA A 74 -13.30 4.58 2.55
CA ALA A 74 -13.79 3.79 3.67
C ALA A 74 -15.31 3.62 3.64
N VAL A 75 -16.08 4.68 3.38
CA VAL A 75 -17.55 4.58 3.27
C VAL A 75 -17.94 3.63 2.11
N ILE A 76 -17.36 3.84 0.93
CA ILE A 76 -17.63 2.97 -0.24
C ILE A 76 -17.25 1.52 0.06
N TRP A 77 -16.11 1.30 0.70
CA TRP A 77 -15.66 -0.03 1.09
C TRP A 77 -16.66 -0.73 2.03
N PHE A 78 -16.95 -0.13 3.17
CA PHE A 78 -17.76 -0.78 4.20
C PHE A 78 -19.24 -0.93 3.84
N LYS A 79 -19.81 0.04 3.12
CA LYS A 79 -21.24 0.03 2.78
C LYS A 79 -21.56 -0.71 1.48
N ASN A 80 -20.62 -0.77 0.54
CA ASN A 80 -20.90 -1.32 -0.78
C ASN A 80 -19.99 -2.53 -1.11
N LEU A 81 -18.67 -2.33 -1.09
CA LEU A 81 -17.75 -3.34 -1.62
C LEU A 81 -17.57 -4.53 -0.67
N TYR A 82 -17.38 -4.27 0.61
CA TYR A 82 -17.13 -5.33 1.59
C TYR A 82 -18.31 -6.32 1.69
N PRO A 83 -19.58 -5.91 1.80
CA PRO A 83 -20.70 -6.85 1.82
C PRO A 83 -20.79 -7.72 0.56
N ILE A 84 -20.56 -7.12 -0.63
CA ILE A 84 -20.56 -7.87 -1.89
C ILE A 84 -19.45 -8.92 -1.91
N LEU A 85 -18.22 -8.50 -1.56
CA LEU A 85 -17.07 -9.40 -1.51
C LEU A 85 -17.25 -10.50 -0.46
N HIS A 86 -17.79 -10.16 0.70
CA HIS A 86 -18.08 -11.13 1.76
C HIS A 86 -19.03 -12.21 1.26
N HIS A 87 -20.12 -11.85 0.61
CA HIS A 87 -21.09 -12.79 0.01
C HIS A 87 -20.46 -13.67 -1.08
N VAL A 88 -19.65 -13.07 -1.95
CA VAL A 88 -18.93 -13.80 -3.01
C VAL A 88 -17.92 -14.78 -2.41
N ILE A 89 -17.17 -14.34 -1.43
CA ILE A 89 -16.19 -15.15 -0.74
C ILE A 89 -16.87 -16.33 -0.01
N GLU A 90 -17.93 -16.09 0.74
CA GLU A 90 -18.66 -17.16 1.42
C GLU A 90 -19.22 -18.19 0.43
N ARG A 91 -19.76 -17.75 -0.70
CA ARG A 91 -20.32 -18.64 -1.72
C ARG A 91 -19.25 -19.50 -2.41
N ILE A 92 -18.09 -18.90 -2.74
CA ILE A 92 -17.00 -19.61 -3.45
C ILE A 92 -16.19 -20.48 -2.50
N LEU A 93 -15.94 -20.01 -1.26
CA LEU A 93 -14.98 -20.61 -0.35
C LEU A 93 -15.54 -21.69 0.57
N HIS A 94 -16.79 -22.08 0.45
CA HIS A 94 -17.32 -23.15 1.30
C HIS A 94 -16.51 -24.46 1.18
N ARG A 95 -15.77 -24.64 0.07
CA ARG A 95 -14.98 -25.86 -0.22
C ARG A 95 -13.44 -25.67 -0.16
N SER A 96 -12.91 -24.45 -0.24
CA SER A 96 -11.45 -24.22 -0.39
C SER A 96 -10.91 -22.90 0.18
N LYS A 97 -11.54 -22.39 1.25
CA LYS A 97 -11.18 -21.08 1.83
C LYS A 97 -9.69 -20.94 2.21
N TYR A 98 -9.09 -21.97 2.77
CA TYR A 98 -7.68 -21.94 3.16
C TYR A 98 -6.74 -21.91 1.95
N LEU A 99 -7.05 -22.69 0.90
CA LEU A 99 -6.19 -22.74 -0.30
C LEU A 99 -6.13 -21.37 -1.00
N LEU A 100 -7.29 -20.75 -1.25
CA LEU A 100 -7.31 -19.44 -1.91
C LEU A 100 -6.61 -18.37 -1.07
N THR A 101 -6.88 -18.33 0.24
CA THR A 101 -6.22 -17.40 1.15
C THR A 101 -4.70 -17.59 1.14
N THR A 102 -4.23 -18.82 1.19
CA THR A 102 -2.80 -19.14 1.15
C THR A 102 -2.18 -18.73 -0.18
N VAL A 103 -2.80 -19.03 -1.31
CA VAL A 103 -2.31 -18.66 -2.64
C VAL A 103 -2.20 -17.13 -2.77
N VAL A 104 -3.24 -16.39 -2.36
CA VAL A 104 -3.23 -14.92 -2.41
C VAL A 104 -2.17 -14.35 -1.45
N ALA A 105 -2.04 -14.91 -0.25
CA ALA A 105 -1.03 -14.46 0.72
C ALA A 105 0.39 -14.69 0.19
N VAL A 106 0.68 -15.87 -0.35
CA VAL A 106 1.99 -16.17 -0.97
C VAL A 106 2.26 -15.24 -2.16
N PHE A 107 1.28 -15.04 -3.04
CA PHE A 107 1.40 -14.11 -4.16
C PHE A 107 1.72 -12.68 -3.69
N MET A 108 1.02 -12.18 -2.66
CA MET A 108 1.25 -10.85 -2.12
C MET A 108 2.63 -10.72 -1.46
N ILE A 109 3.07 -11.74 -0.72
CA ILE A 109 4.41 -11.76 -0.10
C ILE A 109 5.49 -11.73 -1.18
N CYS A 110 5.38 -12.58 -2.20
CA CYS A 110 6.32 -12.58 -3.32
C CYS A 110 6.36 -11.22 -4.03
N ASN A 111 5.22 -10.62 -4.26
CA ASN A 111 5.12 -9.29 -4.90
C ASN A 111 5.82 -8.21 -4.07
N ILE A 112 5.61 -8.19 -2.75
CA ILE A 112 6.28 -7.27 -1.83
C ILE A 112 7.79 -7.47 -1.88
N ILE A 113 8.27 -8.71 -1.81
CA ILE A 113 9.71 -9.02 -1.83
C ILE A 113 10.34 -8.54 -3.14
N VAL A 114 9.73 -8.84 -4.30
CA VAL A 114 10.23 -8.41 -5.61
C VAL A 114 10.26 -6.88 -5.70
N SER A 115 9.22 -6.20 -5.26
CA SER A 115 9.17 -4.73 -5.24
C SER A 115 10.27 -4.12 -4.36
N MET A 116 10.51 -4.70 -3.19
CA MET A 116 11.59 -4.26 -2.30
C MET A 116 12.97 -4.47 -2.93
N LEU A 117 13.22 -5.64 -3.52
CA LEU A 117 14.49 -5.93 -4.18
C LEU A 117 14.73 -4.99 -5.38
N ALA A 118 13.71 -4.72 -6.17
CA ALA A 118 13.79 -3.76 -7.28
C ALA A 118 14.13 -2.35 -6.81
N LEU A 119 13.52 -1.88 -5.72
CA LEU A 119 13.81 -0.56 -5.13
C LEU A 119 15.22 -0.50 -4.55
N ILE A 120 15.64 -1.50 -3.76
CA ILE A 120 16.99 -1.57 -3.21
C ILE A 120 18.02 -1.55 -4.35
N ARG A 121 17.77 -2.32 -5.41
CA ARG A 121 18.68 -2.33 -6.56
C ARG A 121 18.70 -0.99 -7.30
N TYR A 122 17.55 -0.35 -7.48
CA TYR A 122 17.44 0.97 -8.10
C TYR A 122 18.26 2.01 -7.35
N ASP A 123 18.15 2.07 -6.02
CA ASP A 123 18.92 2.98 -5.18
C ASP A 123 20.42 2.65 -5.20
N THR A 124 20.79 1.38 -5.09
CA THR A 124 22.22 0.98 -5.06
C THR A 124 22.94 1.09 -6.39
N ARG A 125 22.24 1.17 -7.55
CA ARG A 125 22.87 1.33 -8.87
C ARG A 125 23.67 2.61 -9.00
N GLU A 126 23.24 3.69 -8.35
CA GLU A 126 23.96 4.97 -8.38
C GLU A 126 25.39 4.82 -7.84
N HIS A 127 25.57 4.01 -6.77
CA HIS A 127 26.87 3.79 -6.12
C HIS A 127 27.59 2.53 -6.60
N SER A 128 26.88 1.57 -7.15
CA SER A 128 27.40 0.28 -7.60
C SER A 128 26.74 -0.18 -8.91
N PRO A 129 27.12 0.41 -10.07
CA PRO A 129 26.47 0.14 -11.36
C PRO A 129 26.55 -1.31 -11.82
N LYS A 130 27.67 -2.01 -11.48
CA LYS A 130 27.84 -3.41 -11.84
C LYS A 130 27.19 -4.32 -10.81
N PRO A 131 26.35 -5.29 -11.24
CA PRO A 131 25.76 -6.25 -10.33
C PRO A 131 26.85 -7.14 -9.71
N LYS A 132 26.74 -7.38 -8.40
CA LYS A 132 27.67 -8.23 -7.64
C LYS A 132 27.07 -9.62 -7.35
N ALA A 133 25.75 -9.72 -7.39
CA ALA A 133 24.99 -10.92 -7.08
C ALA A 133 23.98 -11.23 -8.19
N HIS A 134 23.63 -12.49 -8.36
CA HIS A 134 22.69 -12.94 -9.39
C HIS A 134 21.32 -12.28 -9.31
N TRP A 135 20.80 -12.04 -8.09
CA TRP A 135 19.51 -11.34 -7.93
C TRP A 135 19.57 -9.88 -8.46
N GLU A 136 20.73 -9.23 -8.38
CA GLU A 136 20.92 -7.87 -8.91
C GLU A 136 20.88 -7.88 -10.45
N GLU A 137 21.45 -8.89 -11.09
CA GLU A 137 21.37 -9.07 -12.56
C GLU A 137 19.91 -9.27 -13.00
N VAL A 138 19.15 -10.08 -12.26
CA VAL A 138 17.71 -10.28 -12.51
C VAL A 138 16.96 -8.97 -12.38
N MET A 139 17.21 -8.18 -11.32
CA MET A 139 16.55 -6.89 -11.13
C MET A 139 16.98 -5.90 -12.21
N ASP A 140 18.24 -5.86 -12.62
CA ASP A 140 18.72 -5.00 -13.70
C ASP A 140 18.06 -5.32 -15.04
N HIS A 141 17.79 -6.59 -15.30
CA HIS A 141 17.13 -7.02 -16.52
C HIS A 141 15.62 -6.67 -16.57
N TYR A 142 14.88 -6.97 -15.50
CA TYR A 142 13.42 -6.78 -15.48
C TYR A 142 12.96 -5.40 -15.02
N TYR A 143 13.76 -4.72 -14.21
CA TYR A 143 13.47 -3.41 -13.62
C TYR A 143 14.60 -2.40 -13.88
N PRO A 144 14.90 -2.09 -15.17
CA PRO A 144 15.88 -1.07 -15.50
C PRO A 144 15.42 0.32 -15.04
N ASP A 145 16.33 1.27 -14.94
CA ASP A 145 16.07 2.61 -14.42
C ASP A 145 14.93 3.34 -15.12
N GLU A 146 14.77 3.14 -16.43
CA GLU A 146 13.64 3.72 -17.18
C GLU A 146 12.29 3.19 -16.68
N THR A 147 12.21 1.89 -16.40
CA THR A 147 11.01 1.25 -15.87
C THR A 147 10.75 1.72 -14.43
N MET A 148 11.79 1.79 -13.60
CA MET A 148 11.67 2.24 -12.21
C MET A 148 11.21 3.69 -12.12
N ARG A 149 11.71 4.60 -12.96
CA ARG A 149 11.25 6.00 -13.02
C ARG A 149 9.78 6.13 -13.43
N LYS A 150 9.26 5.20 -14.23
CA LYS A 150 7.83 5.19 -14.59
C LYS A 150 6.96 4.68 -13.45
N ILE A 151 7.43 3.66 -12.72
CA ILE A 151 6.68 3.05 -11.60
C ILE A 151 6.74 3.95 -10.36
N TYR A 152 7.91 4.52 -10.07
CA TYR A 152 8.18 5.34 -8.90
C TYR A 152 8.74 6.72 -9.27
N PRO A 153 7.95 7.59 -9.90
CA PRO A 153 8.43 8.89 -10.40
C PRO A 153 8.90 9.84 -9.30
N ASN A 154 8.46 9.62 -8.07
CA ASN A 154 8.78 10.45 -6.90
C ASN A 154 9.69 9.76 -5.88
N ALA A 155 10.24 8.59 -6.20
CA ALA A 155 11.28 7.97 -5.36
C ALA A 155 12.56 8.79 -5.46
N LYS A 156 13.05 9.24 -4.31
CA LYS A 156 14.28 10.03 -4.17
C LYS A 156 15.21 9.35 -3.20
#